data_b4c110f950de3b6b7294f7caeedfe150
#
_entry.id   b4c110f950de3b6b7294f7caeedfe150
#
_cell.length_a   1.000
_cell.length_b   1.000
_cell.length_c   1.000
_cell.angle_alpha   90.00
_cell.angle_beta   90.00
_cell.angle_gamma   90.00
#
_symmetry.space_group_name_H-M   'P 1'
#
loop_
_entity.id
_entity.type
_entity.pdbx_description
1 polymer ?
#
loop_
_entity_poly.entity_id
_entity_poly.type
_entity_poly.pdbx_seq_one_letter_code
_entity_poly.pdbx_strand_id
1 'polypeptide(L)'
;MNELLSYSSELKHEANQLVVSSNLLDLLREYGCLLSGESFELNVMTNRIINFYVGNDEMDEESIFHMGYQLTKRFSPYKMIFANEKDKYQWSVYMIQKGEEWKLDISVLPENIVKGKVKKQELLKSLFTEKKRECILFFKQQSGYNRYYTSDHVYKAVLEDDIHDDMSFFMWLQRQKKVNQQT
;
A
#
# COMPACT_ATOMS: atom_id res chain seq x y z
N MET A 1 -2.25 -21.19 9.20
CA MET A 1 -1.17 -20.20 9.40
C MET A 1 -0.13 -20.25 8.30
N ASN A 2 0.49 -21.41 8.00
CA ASN A 2 1.43 -21.54 6.88
C ASN A 2 0.86 -21.11 5.50
N GLU A 3 -0.42 -21.35 5.25
CA GLU A 3 -1.08 -20.98 3.99
C GLU A 3 -1.13 -19.45 3.77
N LEU A 4 -1.34 -18.65 4.83
CA LEU A 4 -1.37 -17.19 4.73
C LEU A 4 0.00 -16.61 4.36
N LEU A 5 1.04 -17.15 4.99
CA LEU A 5 2.43 -16.76 4.72
C LEU A 5 2.84 -17.14 3.29
N SER A 6 2.48 -18.36 2.85
CA SER A 6 2.75 -18.83 1.49
C SER A 6 2.05 -17.94 0.47
N TYR A 7 0.75 -17.74 0.63
CA TYR A 7 -0.06 -16.92 -0.26
C TYR A 7 0.45 -15.46 -0.35
N SER A 8 0.78 -14.85 0.79
CA SER A 8 1.36 -13.50 0.78
C SER A 8 2.72 -13.45 0.08
N SER A 9 3.55 -14.49 0.25
CA SER A 9 4.85 -14.59 -0.42
C SER A 9 4.71 -14.81 -1.94
N GLU A 10 3.72 -15.56 -2.36
CA GLU A 10 3.36 -15.75 -3.78
C GLU A 10 2.91 -14.43 -4.40
N LEU A 11 1.99 -13.70 -3.74
CA LEU A 11 1.56 -12.37 -4.17
C LEU A 11 2.73 -11.38 -4.29
N LYS A 12 3.64 -11.38 -3.31
CA LYS A 12 4.85 -10.54 -3.35
C LYS A 12 5.76 -10.91 -4.51
N HIS A 13 5.92 -12.21 -4.80
CA HIS A 13 6.71 -12.68 -5.93
C HIS A 13 6.10 -12.24 -7.27
N GLU A 14 4.78 -12.44 -7.45
CA GLU A 14 4.04 -11.99 -8.64
C GLU A 14 4.14 -10.46 -8.82
N ALA A 15 3.95 -9.71 -7.72
CA ALA A 15 4.09 -8.26 -7.71
C ALA A 15 5.49 -7.80 -8.13
N ASN A 16 6.54 -8.44 -7.62
CA ASN A 16 7.93 -8.17 -8.03
C ASN A 16 8.14 -8.44 -9.52
N GLN A 17 7.63 -9.56 -10.05
CA GLN A 17 7.70 -9.84 -11.47
C GLN A 17 7.02 -8.76 -12.30
N LEU A 18 5.82 -8.33 -11.92
CA LEU A 18 5.08 -7.26 -12.59
C LEU A 18 5.88 -5.95 -12.60
N VAL A 19 6.38 -5.53 -11.44
CA VAL A 19 7.12 -4.28 -11.26
C VAL A 19 8.44 -4.29 -12.06
N VAL A 20 9.18 -5.38 -12.00
CA VAL A 20 10.48 -5.51 -12.70
C VAL A 20 10.28 -5.62 -14.21
N SER A 21 9.39 -6.52 -14.68
CA SER A 21 9.19 -6.73 -16.12
C SER A 21 8.65 -5.51 -16.83
N SER A 22 7.90 -4.66 -16.12
CA SER A 22 7.36 -3.41 -16.67
C SER A 22 8.29 -2.21 -16.52
N ASN A 23 9.44 -2.35 -15.86
CA ASN A 23 10.33 -1.23 -15.50
C ASN A 23 9.59 -0.06 -14.84
N LEU A 24 8.60 -0.38 -13.96
CA LEU A 24 7.70 0.60 -13.38
C LEU A 24 8.43 1.57 -12.44
N LEU A 25 9.39 1.06 -11.66
CA LEU A 25 10.09 1.90 -10.67
C LEU A 25 10.90 3.03 -11.34
N ASP A 26 11.55 2.74 -12.47
CA ASP A 26 12.32 3.75 -13.18
C ASP A 26 11.39 4.80 -13.80
N LEU A 27 10.26 4.35 -14.38
CA LEU A 27 9.23 5.29 -14.85
C LEU A 27 8.77 6.23 -13.73
N LEU A 28 8.42 5.70 -12.55
CA LEU A 28 7.89 6.53 -11.47
C LEU A 28 8.94 7.47 -10.87
N ARG A 29 10.21 7.07 -10.87
CA ARG A 29 11.33 7.92 -10.42
C ARG A 29 11.57 9.15 -11.29
N GLU A 30 11.18 9.11 -12.57
CA GLU A 30 11.25 10.28 -13.46
C GLU A 30 10.36 11.42 -12.96
N TYR A 31 9.34 11.13 -12.17
CA TYR A 31 8.37 12.10 -11.67
C TYR A 31 8.63 12.57 -10.23
N GLY A 32 9.56 11.95 -9.50
CA GLY A 32 9.91 12.40 -8.15
C GLY A 32 10.45 11.31 -7.24
N CYS A 33 10.54 11.60 -5.95
CA CYS A 33 10.99 10.63 -4.97
C CYS A 33 9.94 9.52 -4.78
N LEU A 34 10.38 8.26 -4.88
CA LEU A 34 9.50 7.10 -4.93
C LEU A 34 9.53 6.30 -3.63
N LEU A 35 8.35 5.93 -3.15
CA LEU A 35 8.15 4.99 -2.06
C LEU A 35 7.13 3.91 -2.45
N SER A 36 7.48 2.64 -2.26
CA SER A 36 6.52 1.52 -2.36
C SER A 36 5.69 1.40 -1.09
N GLY A 37 4.42 1.00 -1.22
CA GLY A 37 3.52 0.84 -0.08
C GLY A 37 3.91 -0.29 0.87
N GLU A 38 3.53 -0.15 2.14
CA GLU A 38 3.95 -1.02 3.24
C GLU A 38 3.55 -2.48 3.02
N SER A 39 2.38 -2.77 2.46
CA SER A 39 1.92 -4.16 2.22
C SER A 39 2.85 -4.92 1.27
N PHE A 40 3.34 -4.23 0.24
CA PHE A 40 4.31 -4.77 -0.69
C PHE A 40 5.70 -4.88 -0.05
N GLU A 41 6.17 -3.83 0.60
CA GLU A 41 7.51 -3.79 1.22
C GLU A 41 7.69 -4.81 2.35
N LEU A 42 6.71 -4.90 3.26
CA LEU A 42 6.74 -5.80 4.41
C LEU A 42 6.30 -7.23 4.09
N ASN A 43 5.99 -7.54 2.81
CA ASN A 43 5.52 -8.86 2.42
C ASN A 43 4.25 -9.30 3.21
N VAL A 44 3.28 -8.40 3.32
CA VAL A 44 1.99 -8.64 3.99
C VAL A 44 0.81 -8.35 3.07
N MET A 45 0.98 -8.71 1.80
CA MET A 45 -0.07 -8.60 0.78
C MET A 45 -1.15 -9.68 1.02
N THR A 46 -2.40 -9.28 0.90
CA THR A 46 -3.57 -10.18 0.98
C THR A 46 -4.42 -10.13 -0.30
N ASN A 47 -4.04 -9.27 -1.23
CA ASN A 47 -4.68 -9.10 -2.54
C ASN A 47 -3.67 -8.56 -3.57
N ARG A 48 -4.06 -8.53 -4.83
CA ARG A 48 -3.24 -8.07 -5.96
C ARG A 48 -3.32 -6.56 -6.14
N ILE A 49 -3.03 -5.82 -5.07
CA ILE A 49 -2.98 -4.35 -5.08
C ILE A 49 -1.59 -3.89 -4.64
N ILE A 50 -0.95 -3.06 -5.47
CA ILE A 50 0.33 -2.44 -5.14
C ILE A 50 0.14 -0.93 -5.09
N ASN A 51 0.58 -0.31 -3.99
CA ASN A 51 0.57 1.13 -3.82
C ASN A 51 1.96 1.70 -4.04
N PHE A 52 2.03 2.85 -4.73
CA PHE A 52 3.24 3.66 -4.86
C PHE A 52 2.93 5.10 -4.49
N TYR A 53 3.90 5.76 -3.88
CA TYR A 53 3.85 7.18 -3.56
C TYR A 53 5.01 7.88 -4.24
N VAL A 54 4.70 8.92 -5.02
CA VAL A 54 5.66 9.76 -5.71
C VAL A 54 5.63 11.13 -5.03
N GLY A 55 6.75 11.54 -4.46
CA GLY A 55 6.90 12.85 -3.83
C GLY A 55 7.32 13.88 -4.86
N ASN A 56 6.46 14.87 -5.12
CA ASN A 56 6.76 15.96 -6.03
C ASN A 56 5.93 17.19 -5.64
N ASP A 57 6.61 18.30 -5.33
CA ASP A 57 5.98 19.57 -4.95
C ASP A 57 5.60 20.43 -6.17
N GLU A 58 6.14 20.10 -7.36
CA GLU A 58 6.01 20.91 -8.59
C GLU A 58 5.22 20.15 -9.69
N MET A 59 4.53 19.06 -9.34
CA MET A 59 3.77 18.27 -10.31
C MET A 59 2.61 19.08 -10.90
N ASP A 60 2.68 19.39 -12.18
CA ASP A 60 1.60 20.02 -12.94
C ASP A 60 0.64 18.99 -13.57
N GLU A 61 -0.48 19.49 -14.10
CA GLU A 61 -1.49 18.63 -14.73
C GLU A 61 -0.94 17.93 -15.99
N GLU A 62 -0.10 18.57 -16.78
CA GLU A 62 0.48 17.98 -17.99
C GLU A 62 1.34 16.78 -17.62
N SER A 63 2.22 16.92 -16.63
CA SER A 63 3.09 15.86 -16.13
C SER A 63 2.29 14.68 -15.55
N ILE A 64 1.22 14.95 -14.80
CA ILE A 64 0.39 13.86 -14.24
C ILE A 64 -0.38 13.10 -15.32
N PHE A 65 -0.90 13.78 -16.35
CA PHE A 65 -1.55 13.11 -17.48
C PHE A 65 -0.53 12.40 -18.37
N HIS A 66 0.68 12.93 -18.54
CA HIS A 66 1.76 12.23 -19.22
C HIS A 66 2.14 10.93 -18.49
N MET A 67 2.22 10.93 -17.15
CA MET A 67 2.38 9.70 -16.35
C MET A 67 1.27 8.69 -16.68
N GLY A 68 -0.01 9.12 -16.68
CA GLY A 68 -1.15 8.26 -17.03
C GLY A 68 -1.02 7.65 -18.42
N TYR A 69 -0.57 8.43 -19.40
CA TYR A 69 -0.29 7.95 -20.76
C TYR A 69 0.81 6.88 -20.80
N GLN A 70 1.92 7.11 -20.08
CA GLN A 70 3.01 6.13 -19.96
C GLN A 70 2.55 4.83 -19.29
N LEU A 71 1.72 4.92 -18.25
CA LEU A 71 1.12 3.77 -17.59
C LEU A 71 0.20 3.00 -18.55
N THR A 72 -0.62 3.69 -19.35
CA THR A 72 -1.48 3.09 -20.36
C THR A 72 -0.66 2.30 -21.37
N LYS A 73 0.40 2.88 -21.92
CA LYS A 73 1.28 2.20 -22.88
C LYS A 73 1.95 0.96 -22.29
N ARG A 74 2.33 1.01 -21.03
CA ARG A 74 3.11 -0.03 -20.37
C ARG A 74 2.28 -1.23 -19.96
N PHE A 75 1.05 -0.99 -19.50
CA PHE A 75 0.20 -2.02 -18.91
C PHE A 75 -1.01 -2.41 -19.76
N SER A 76 -1.36 -1.63 -20.79
CA SER A 76 -2.59 -1.82 -21.58
C SER A 76 -3.81 -2.11 -20.67
N PRO A 77 -4.08 -1.25 -19.68
CA PRO A 77 -5.09 -1.50 -18.67
C PRO A 77 -6.49 -1.51 -19.30
N TYR A 78 -7.38 -2.35 -18.77
CA TYR A 78 -8.78 -2.32 -19.17
C TYR A 78 -9.57 -1.18 -18.50
N LYS A 79 -9.03 -0.61 -17.42
CA LYS A 79 -9.63 0.52 -16.71
C LYS A 79 -8.55 1.35 -16.03
N MET A 80 -8.69 2.67 -16.14
CA MET A 80 -7.92 3.64 -15.36
C MET A 80 -8.86 4.64 -14.69
N ILE A 81 -8.55 5.03 -13.46
CA ILE A 81 -9.27 6.08 -12.74
C ILE A 81 -8.25 7.12 -12.32
N PHE A 82 -8.53 8.37 -12.68
CA PHE A 82 -7.82 9.54 -12.18
C PHE A 82 -8.63 10.21 -11.07
N ALA A 83 -7.99 10.53 -9.97
CA ALA A 83 -8.56 11.37 -8.92
C ALA A 83 -7.63 12.56 -8.69
N ASN A 84 -8.23 13.74 -8.62
CA ASN A 84 -7.57 14.99 -8.23
C ASN A 84 -8.24 15.43 -6.91
N GLU A 85 -7.55 15.18 -5.81
CA GLU A 85 -7.95 15.62 -4.48
C GLU A 85 -7.01 16.76 -4.05
N LYS A 86 -7.41 17.53 -3.05
CA LYS A 86 -6.57 18.58 -2.50
C LYS A 86 -5.22 18.00 -2.08
N ASP A 87 -4.13 18.54 -2.63
CA ASP A 87 -2.74 18.13 -2.39
C ASP A 87 -2.40 16.67 -2.75
N LYS A 88 -3.22 16.03 -3.64
CA LYS A 88 -3.00 14.67 -4.07
C LYS A 88 -3.56 14.40 -5.47
N TYR A 89 -2.72 13.87 -6.34
CA TYR A 89 -3.17 13.22 -7.57
C TYR A 89 -3.05 11.70 -7.41
N GLN A 90 -3.98 10.97 -7.99
CA GLN A 90 -3.95 9.50 -7.94
C GLN A 90 -4.36 8.90 -9.27
N TRP A 91 -3.55 7.95 -9.74
CA TRP A 91 -3.93 7.00 -10.77
C TRP A 91 -4.20 5.63 -10.14
N SER A 92 -5.38 5.07 -10.43
CA SER A 92 -5.69 3.66 -10.17
C SER A 92 -5.73 2.93 -11.51
N VAL A 93 -4.81 1.98 -11.71
CA VAL A 93 -4.60 1.26 -12.97
C VAL A 93 -5.01 -0.19 -12.77
N TYR A 94 -6.00 -0.66 -13.52
CA TYR A 94 -6.54 -2.02 -13.45
C TYR A 94 -6.13 -2.80 -14.69
N MET A 95 -5.50 -3.95 -14.52
CA MET A 95 -4.97 -4.76 -15.62
C MET A 95 -5.13 -6.24 -15.34
N ILE A 96 -5.08 -7.05 -16.39
CA ILE A 96 -5.00 -8.52 -16.29
C ILE A 96 -3.55 -8.94 -16.57
N GLN A 97 -2.96 -9.67 -15.65
CA GLN A 97 -1.61 -10.25 -15.80
C GLN A 97 -1.68 -11.74 -15.49
N LYS A 98 -1.28 -12.57 -16.46
CA LYS A 98 -1.34 -14.04 -16.34
C LYS A 98 -2.72 -14.58 -15.93
N GLY A 99 -3.79 -13.93 -16.39
CA GLY A 99 -5.19 -14.30 -16.07
C GLY A 99 -5.71 -13.74 -14.75
N GLU A 100 -4.90 -13.04 -13.97
CA GLU A 100 -5.26 -12.47 -12.67
C GLU A 100 -5.41 -10.95 -12.76
N GLU A 101 -6.40 -10.42 -12.03
CA GLU A 101 -6.64 -8.98 -11.94
C GLU A 101 -5.65 -8.32 -10.98
N TRP A 102 -4.93 -7.32 -11.45
CA TRP A 102 -4.03 -6.48 -10.66
C TRP A 102 -4.51 -5.04 -10.63
N LYS A 103 -4.29 -4.39 -9.51
CA LYS A 103 -4.47 -2.95 -9.34
C LYS A 103 -3.17 -2.29 -8.90
N LEU A 104 -2.79 -1.21 -9.60
CA LEU A 104 -1.74 -0.29 -9.12
C LEU A 104 -2.40 1.01 -8.69
N ASP A 105 -2.15 1.43 -7.47
CA ASP A 105 -2.52 2.76 -6.97
C ASP A 105 -1.26 3.62 -6.86
N ILE A 106 -1.16 4.64 -7.69
CA ILE A 106 -0.02 5.56 -7.73
C ILE A 106 -0.51 6.92 -7.27
N SER A 107 -0.03 7.36 -6.11
CA SER A 107 -0.37 8.65 -5.52
C SER A 107 0.80 9.60 -5.65
N VAL A 108 0.58 10.77 -6.23
CA VAL A 108 1.53 11.89 -6.20
C VAL A 108 1.16 12.79 -5.04
N LEU A 109 2.09 13.06 -4.18
CA LEU A 109 1.92 13.76 -2.91
C LEU A 109 3.06 14.80 -2.74
N PRO A 110 2.89 15.81 -1.88
CA PRO A 110 3.99 16.65 -1.47
C PRO A 110 5.18 15.83 -0.93
N GLU A 111 6.41 16.25 -1.26
CA GLU A 111 7.62 15.50 -0.87
C GLU A 111 7.74 15.29 0.64
N ASN A 112 7.38 16.30 1.44
CA ASN A 112 7.43 16.21 2.89
C ASN A 112 6.53 15.09 3.44
N ILE A 113 5.38 14.84 2.79
CA ILE A 113 4.45 13.75 3.14
C ILE A 113 5.10 12.40 2.81
N VAL A 114 5.71 12.27 1.62
CA VAL A 114 6.40 11.01 1.25
C VAL A 114 7.61 10.77 2.15
N LYS A 115 8.40 11.79 2.48
CA LYS A 115 9.52 11.69 3.45
C LYS A 115 9.04 11.25 4.84
N GLY A 116 7.87 11.72 5.28
CA GLY A 116 7.21 11.25 6.52
C GLY A 116 6.83 9.77 6.46
N LYS A 117 6.26 9.33 5.33
CA LYS A 117 5.94 7.91 5.08
C LYS A 117 7.19 7.02 5.05
N VAL A 118 8.31 7.47 4.48
CA VAL A 118 9.59 6.74 4.51
C VAL A 118 10.03 6.49 5.95
N LYS A 119 10.07 7.52 6.79
CA LYS A 119 10.44 7.38 8.21
C LYS A 119 9.52 6.41 8.95
N LYS A 120 8.20 6.50 8.71
CA LYS A 120 7.24 5.56 9.27
C LYS A 120 7.53 4.13 8.83
N GLN A 121 7.78 3.91 7.54
CA GLN A 121 8.06 2.58 7.00
C GLN A 121 9.35 1.99 7.55
N GLU A 122 10.39 2.79 7.74
CA GLU A 122 11.64 2.39 8.39
C GLU A 122 11.41 1.95 9.85
N LEU A 123 10.59 2.71 10.60
CA LEU A 123 10.19 2.34 11.95
C LEU A 123 9.43 1.00 11.94
N LEU A 124 8.43 0.83 11.07
CA LEU A 124 7.68 -0.41 10.97
C LEU A 124 8.60 -1.60 10.63
N LYS A 125 9.57 -1.42 9.71
CA LYS A 125 10.57 -2.44 9.37
C LYS A 125 11.42 -2.84 10.58
N SER A 126 11.80 -1.88 11.43
CA SER A 126 12.61 -2.16 12.63
C SER A 126 11.88 -2.97 13.70
N LEU A 127 10.55 -2.89 13.74
CA LEU A 127 9.69 -3.60 14.68
C LEU A 127 9.19 -4.96 14.15
N PHE A 128 9.49 -5.27 12.88
CA PHE A 128 8.92 -6.37 12.14
C PHE A 128 9.61 -7.71 12.48
N THR A 129 8.80 -8.74 12.73
CA THR A 129 9.25 -10.13 12.92
C THR A 129 8.30 -11.06 12.18
N GLU A 130 8.71 -12.31 11.91
CA GLU A 130 7.83 -13.31 11.26
C GLU A 130 6.56 -13.58 12.07
N LYS A 131 6.64 -13.61 13.40
CA LYS A 131 5.46 -13.77 14.26
C LYS A 131 4.50 -12.59 14.10
N LYS A 132 5.00 -11.36 14.06
CA LYS A 132 4.19 -10.16 13.81
C LYS A 132 3.64 -10.14 12.38
N ARG A 133 4.39 -10.65 11.41
CA ARG A 133 3.91 -10.85 10.03
C ARG A 133 2.69 -11.73 9.96
N GLU A 134 2.73 -12.89 10.61
CA GLU A 134 1.58 -13.81 10.70
C GLU A 134 0.35 -13.12 11.28
N CYS A 135 0.55 -12.37 12.35
CA CYS A 135 -0.52 -11.63 13.04
C CYS A 135 -1.13 -10.54 12.15
N ILE A 136 -0.30 -9.77 11.44
CA ILE A 136 -0.74 -8.77 10.47
C ILE A 136 -1.60 -9.41 9.37
N LEU A 137 -1.12 -10.51 8.78
CA LEU A 137 -1.86 -11.23 7.73
C LEU A 137 -3.19 -11.76 8.25
N PHE A 138 -3.20 -12.31 9.45
CA PHE A 138 -4.42 -12.78 10.11
C PHE A 138 -5.45 -11.65 10.23
N PHE A 139 -5.10 -10.49 10.77
CA PHE A 139 -6.04 -9.37 10.90
C PHE A 139 -6.46 -8.78 9.54
N LYS A 140 -5.59 -8.76 8.55
CA LYS A 140 -5.92 -8.27 7.21
C LYS A 140 -6.86 -9.20 6.42
N GLN A 141 -7.07 -10.43 6.85
CA GLN A 141 -8.05 -11.37 6.26
C GLN A 141 -9.40 -11.40 6.97
N GLN A 142 -9.53 -10.75 8.11
CA GLN A 142 -10.82 -10.68 8.80
C GLN A 142 -11.84 -9.85 8.02
N SER A 143 -13.11 -10.20 8.12
CA SER A 143 -14.22 -9.54 7.41
C SER A 143 -14.38 -8.05 7.77
N GLY A 144 -13.78 -7.61 8.86
CA GLY A 144 -13.75 -6.22 9.30
C GLY A 144 -12.70 -5.36 8.62
N TYR A 145 -11.70 -5.97 7.96
CA TYR A 145 -10.63 -5.24 7.29
C TYR A 145 -11.17 -4.43 6.10
N ASN A 146 -10.66 -3.21 5.92
CA ASN A 146 -11.12 -2.19 4.98
C ASN A 146 -12.61 -1.74 5.14
N ARG A 147 -13.31 -2.28 6.13
CA ARG A 147 -14.68 -1.87 6.48
C ARG A 147 -14.72 -1.11 7.80
N TYR A 148 -14.05 -1.61 8.83
CA TYR A 148 -14.04 -1.05 10.18
C TYR A 148 -12.66 -0.60 10.65
N TYR A 149 -11.60 -1.09 10.01
CA TYR A 149 -10.20 -0.74 10.27
C TYR A 149 -9.37 -0.95 9.01
N THR A 150 -8.21 -0.33 8.96
CA THR A 150 -7.29 -0.31 7.82
C THR A 150 -5.94 -0.92 8.17
N SER A 151 -5.03 -1.02 7.18
CA SER A 151 -3.65 -1.44 7.41
C SER A 151 -2.95 -0.63 8.49
N ASP A 152 -3.17 0.68 8.55
CA ASP A 152 -2.57 1.55 9.57
C ASP A 152 -2.96 1.14 10.98
N HIS A 153 -4.23 0.79 11.20
CA HIS A 153 -4.70 0.27 12.48
C HIS A 153 -4.02 -1.06 12.83
N VAL A 154 -3.89 -1.96 11.83
CA VAL A 154 -3.25 -3.26 12.04
C VAL A 154 -1.77 -3.09 12.35
N TYR A 155 -1.04 -2.26 11.61
CA TYR A 155 0.38 -2.03 11.85
C TYR A 155 0.62 -1.40 13.22
N LYS A 156 -0.16 -0.38 13.59
CA LYS A 156 -0.06 0.24 14.90
C LYS A 156 -0.33 -0.77 16.03
N ALA A 157 -1.42 -1.51 15.95
CA ALA A 157 -1.77 -2.50 16.96
C ALA A 157 -0.70 -3.59 17.12
N VAL A 158 -0.26 -4.19 16.01
CA VAL A 158 0.64 -5.35 16.06
C VAL A 158 2.10 -4.95 16.26
N LEU A 159 2.56 -3.91 15.56
CA LEU A 159 3.99 -3.55 15.57
C LEU A 159 4.35 -2.64 16.75
N GLU A 160 3.50 -1.65 17.05
CA GLU A 160 3.77 -0.66 18.09
C GLU A 160 3.21 -1.08 19.46
N ASP A 161 1.95 -1.58 19.51
CA ASP A 161 1.23 -1.88 20.74
C ASP A 161 1.23 -3.38 21.11
N ASP A 162 1.95 -4.23 20.34
CA ASP A 162 2.19 -5.66 20.57
C ASP A 162 0.91 -6.52 20.74
N ILE A 163 -0.15 -6.18 20.01
CA ILE A 163 -1.43 -6.87 20.03
C ILE A 163 -1.38 -8.10 19.09
N HIS A 164 -1.76 -9.29 19.62
CA HIS A 164 -1.60 -10.55 18.89
C HIS A 164 -2.86 -11.42 18.80
N ASP A 165 -3.96 -11.05 19.44
CA ASP A 165 -5.20 -11.82 19.45
C ASP A 165 -6.43 -10.96 19.17
N ASP A 166 -7.53 -11.62 18.72
CA ASP A 166 -8.76 -10.94 18.28
C ASP A 166 -9.40 -10.09 19.38
N MET A 167 -9.47 -10.61 20.62
CA MET A 167 -10.12 -9.91 21.72
C MET A 167 -9.37 -8.64 22.07
N SER A 168 -8.06 -8.72 22.22
CA SER A 168 -7.18 -7.57 22.48
C SER A 168 -7.25 -6.57 21.34
N PHE A 169 -7.28 -7.01 20.09
CA PHE A 169 -7.40 -6.14 18.91
C PHE A 169 -8.75 -5.42 18.87
N PHE A 170 -9.86 -6.13 19.14
CA PHE A 170 -11.17 -5.51 19.23
C PHE A 170 -11.25 -4.44 20.32
N MET A 171 -10.75 -4.74 21.53
CA MET A 171 -10.70 -3.77 22.64
C MET A 171 -9.82 -2.56 22.29
N TRP A 172 -8.70 -2.79 21.62
CA TRP A 172 -7.81 -1.74 21.13
C TRP A 172 -8.52 -0.81 20.15
N LEU A 173 -9.22 -1.36 19.14
CA LEU A 173 -10.00 -0.58 18.16
C LEU A 173 -11.08 0.27 18.85
N GLN A 174 -11.76 -0.24 19.87
CA GLN A 174 -12.76 0.51 20.63
C GLN A 174 -12.13 1.71 21.37
N ARG A 175 -10.93 1.55 21.89
CA ARG A 175 -10.19 2.66 22.54
C ARG A 175 -9.78 3.74 21.53
N GLN A 176 -9.28 3.34 20.33
CA GLN A 176 -8.91 4.31 19.29
C GLN A 176 -10.11 5.16 18.83
N LYS A 177 -11.31 4.54 18.69
CA LYS A 177 -12.53 5.27 18.34
C LYS A 177 -12.94 6.32 19.38
N LYS A 178 -12.80 6.02 20.67
CA LYS A 178 -13.11 6.95 21.75
C LYS A 178 -12.15 8.14 21.78
N VAL A 179 -10.88 7.93 21.53
CA VAL A 179 -9.86 9.00 21.46
C VAL A 179 -10.18 9.96 20.29
N ASN A 180 -10.50 9.43 19.11
CA ASN A 180 -10.81 10.25 17.93
C ASN A 180 -12.16 11.01 18.01
N GLN A 181 -13.03 10.71 18.97
CA GLN A 181 -14.28 11.44 19.22
C GLN A 181 -14.12 12.58 20.25
N GLN A 182 -12.97 12.67 20.93
CA GLN A 182 -12.67 13.68 21.93
C GLN A 182 -11.71 14.77 21.44
N THR A 183 -11.22 14.64 20.21
CA THR A 183 -10.42 15.65 19.49
C THR A 183 -11.24 16.29 18.36
#